data_0b681caf66681a65585931a680bb8bd7
#
_entry.id   0b681caf66681a65585931a680bb8bd7
#
_cell.length_a   1.000
_cell.length_b   1.000
_cell.length_c   1.000
_cell.angle_alpha   90.00
_cell.angle_beta   90.00
_cell.angle_gamma   90.00
#
_symmetry.space_group_name_H-M   'P 1'
#
loop_
_entity.id
_entity.type
_entity.pdbx_description
1 polymer ?
#
loop_
_entity_poly.entity_id
_entity_poly.type
_entity_poly.pdbx_seq_one_letter_code
_entity_poly.pdbx_strand_id
1 'polypeptide(L)'
;EKMYRALLVSNLVSIYIKHYIGALSAFCGAVSAACGSGAAITFMAGGDYQHIGRTITNTLANVGGIVCDGAKSSCAAKIAASVNAALLAHYMSMSDKQFQAGEGIVEQDVEETIKNMGYIGRVGMKSTDQEILNVMIDKADVDSCL
;
A
#
# COMPACT_ATOMS: atom_id res chain seq x y z
N GLU A 1 -26.49 6.49 -2.33
CA GLU A 1 -25.94 6.77 -1.00
C GLU A 1 -24.78 5.81 -0.65
N LYS A 2 -24.95 4.47 -0.80
CA LYS A 2 -23.90 3.49 -0.47
C LYS A 2 -22.59 3.72 -1.23
N MET A 3 -22.65 4.10 -2.52
CA MET A 3 -21.48 4.43 -3.32
C MET A 3 -20.69 5.63 -2.74
N TYR A 4 -21.37 6.71 -2.35
CA TYR A 4 -20.68 7.87 -1.75
C TYR A 4 -19.99 7.51 -0.44
N ARG A 5 -20.61 6.68 0.39
CA ARG A 5 -19.98 6.16 1.63
C ARG A 5 -18.75 5.31 1.31
N ALA A 6 -18.81 4.45 0.30
CA ALA A 6 -17.68 3.66 -0.16
C ALA A 6 -16.51 4.54 -0.64
N LEU A 7 -16.80 5.60 -1.41
CA LEU A 7 -15.78 6.56 -1.84
C LEU A 7 -15.15 7.30 -0.65
N LEU A 8 -15.92 7.62 0.38
CA LEU A 8 -15.39 8.18 1.62
C LEU A 8 -14.44 7.19 2.31
N VAL A 9 -14.84 5.92 2.45
CA VAL A 9 -13.96 4.87 3.01
C VAL A 9 -12.66 4.78 2.20
N SER A 10 -12.75 4.73 0.87
CA SER A 10 -11.59 4.68 -0.02
C SER A 10 -10.61 5.84 0.23
N ASN A 11 -11.14 7.06 0.24
CA ASN A 11 -10.30 8.24 0.42
C ASN A 11 -9.70 8.33 1.82
N LEU A 12 -10.50 8.09 2.86
CA LEU A 12 -10.03 8.16 4.25
C LEU A 12 -8.93 7.12 4.52
N VAL A 13 -9.09 5.87 4.07
CA VAL A 13 -8.06 4.82 4.23
C VAL A 13 -6.78 5.21 3.46
N SER A 14 -6.92 5.68 2.22
CA SER A 14 -5.76 6.10 1.42
C SER A 14 -5.00 7.26 2.08
N ILE A 15 -5.71 8.27 2.58
CA ILE A 15 -5.14 9.43 3.27
C ILE A 15 -4.49 8.99 4.58
N TYR A 16 -5.13 8.11 5.34
CA TYR A 16 -4.63 7.61 6.60
C TYR A 16 -3.30 6.86 6.43
N ILE A 17 -3.23 5.93 5.50
CA ILE A 17 -1.98 5.22 5.18
C ILE A 17 -0.91 6.22 4.73
N LYS A 18 -1.27 7.17 3.85
CA LYS A 18 -0.34 8.19 3.34
C LYS A 18 0.17 9.13 4.43
N HIS A 19 -0.61 9.36 5.48
CA HIS A 19 -0.19 10.16 6.63
C HIS A 19 1.05 9.56 7.32
N TYR A 20 1.12 8.25 7.48
CA TYR A 20 2.28 7.57 8.07
C TYR A 20 3.47 7.52 7.12
N ILE A 21 3.25 7.25 5.84
CA ILE A 21 4.32 7.17 4.83
C ILE A 21 4.95 8.53 4.58
N GLY A 22 4.16 9.60 4.57
CA GLY A 22 4.61 10.97 4.27
C GLY A 22 4.29 11.39 2.83
N ALA A 23 4.47 12.68 2.56
CA ALA A 23 4.15 13.30 1.27
C ALA A 23 5.10 12.84 0.16
N LEU A 24 6.39 12.76 0.47
CA LEU A 24 7.45 12.31 -0.44
C LEU A 24 8.10 11.05 0.13
N SER A 25 8.13 9.99 -0.66
CA SER A 25 8.72 8.72 -0.30
C SER A 25 8.87 7.86 -1.55
N ALA A 26 9.87 7.00 -1.58
CA ALA A 26 10.00 5.95 -2.58
C ALA A 26 8.89 4.90 -2.49
N PHE A 27 8.06 4.91 -1.46
CA PHE A 27 6.87 4.06 -1.37
C PHE A 27 5.80 4.50 -2.39
N CYS A 28 5.40 3.59 -3.26
CA CYS A 28 4.48 3.92 -4.33
C CYS A 28 3.06 4.26 -3.82
N GLY A 29 2.57 5.45 -4.17
CA GLY A 29 1.21 5.90 -3.82
C GLY A 29 0.09 5.02 -4.39
N ALA A 30 0.35 4.26 -5.44
CA ALA A 30 -0.59 3.28 -5.99
C ALA A 30 -1.00 2.22 -4.97
N VAL A 31 -0.09 1.83 -4.07
CA VAL A 31 -0.38 0.86 -2.99
C VAL A 31 -1.37 1.43 -1.98
N SER A 32 -1.15 2.67 -1.50
CA SER A 32 -2.08 3.33 -0.57
C SER A 32 -3.46 3.51 -1.19
N ALA A 33 -3.53 3.91 -2.46
CA ALA A 33 -4.77 4.06 -3.20
C ALA A 33 -5.49 2.71 -3.40
N ALA A 34 -4.74 1.64 -3.68
CA ALA A 34 -5.29 0.30 -3.82
C ALA A 34 -5.85 -0.23 -2.48
N CYS A 35 -5.16 0.00 -1.36
CA CYS A 35 -5.70 -0.32 -0.02
C CYS A 35 -7.04 0.37 0.21
N GLY A 36 -7.14 1.66 -0.10
CA GLY A 36 -8.40 2.39 -0.01
C GLY A 36 -9.49 1.83 -0.91
N SER A 37 -9.15 1.51 -2.15
CA SER A 37 -10.11 0.92 -3.11
C SER A 37 -10.57 -0.47 -2.65
N GLY A 38 -9.65 -1.32 -2.17
CA GLY A 38 -9.98 -2.64 -1.61
C GLY A 38 -10.89 -2.54 -0.40
N ALA A 39 -10.60 -1.62 0.53
CA ALA A 39 -11.44 -1.33 1.69
C ALA A 39 -12.87 -0.92 1.28
N ALA A 40 -12.99 -0.04 0.27
CA ALA A 40 -14.28 0.39 -0.26
C ALA A 40 -15.06 -0.75 -0.93
N ILE A 41 -14.41 -1.61 -1.69
CA ILE A 41 -15.00 -2.79 -2.32
C ILE A 41 -15.52 -3.74 -1.23
N THR A 42 -14.70 -4.00 -0.21
CA THR A 42 -15.09 -4.84 0.93
C THR A 42 -16.31 -4.28 1.66
N PHE A 43 -16.33 -2.96 1.90
CA PHE A 43 -17.48 -2.26 2.47
C PHE A 43 -18.73 -2.40 1.59
N MET A 44 -18.60 -2.25 0.27
CA MET A 44 -19.72 -2.41 -0.66
C MET A 44 -20.25 -3.83 -0.72
N ALA A 45 -19.38 -4.83 -0.55
CA ALA A 45 -19.76 -6.23 -0.48
C ALA A 45 -20.44 -6.61 0.84
N GLY A 46 -20.52 -5.69 1.82
CA GLY A 46 -21.13 -5.92 3.12
C GLY A 46 -20.17 -6.40 4.19
N GLY A 47 -18.86 -6.33 3.93
CA GLY A 47 -17.83 -6.61 4.94
C GLY A 47 -17.89 -5.59 6.10
N ASP A 48 -17.67 -6.08 7.30
CA ASP A 48 -17.58 -5.27 8.52
C ASP A 48 -16.17 -4.68 8.71
N TYR A 49 -15.94 -4.06 9.86
CA TYR A 49 -14.65 -3.47 10.22
C TYR A 49 -13.50 -4.49 10.14
N GLN A 50 -13.73 -5.74 10.59
CA GLN A 50 -12.70 -6.78 10.57
C GLN A 50 -12.34 -7.18 9.14
N HIS A 51 -13.35 -7.35 8.27
CA HIS A 51 -13.10 -7.64 6.86
C HIS A 51 -12.33 -6.50 6.17
N ILE A 52 -12.67 -5.26 6.47
CA ILE A 52 -11.95 -4.09 5.92
C ILE A 52 -10.50 -4.09 6.41
N GLY A 53 -10.27 -4.29 7.70
CA GLY A 53 -8.93 -4.38 8.29
C GLY A 53 -8.08 -5.49 7.65
N ARG A 54 -8.64 -6.69 7.51
CA ARG A 54 -7.98 -7.82 6.83
C ARG A 54 -7.63 -7.49 5.37
N THR A 55 -8.52 -6.80 4.66
CA THR A 55 -8.25 -6.38 3.27
C THR A 55 -7.07 -5.44 3.21
N ILE A 56 -6.99 -4.47 4.11
CA ILE A 56 -5.86 -3.52 4.19
C ILE A 56 -4.56 -4.27 4.53
N THR A 57 -4.56 -5.09 5.56
CA THR A 57 -3.40 -5.89 6.00
C THR A 57 -2.87 -6.77 4.86
N ASN A 58 -3.76 -7.55 4.23
CA ASN A 58 -3.39 -8.43 3.13
C ASN A 58 -2.83 -7.68 1.92
N THR A 59 -3.39 -6.50 1.62
CA THR A 59 -2.89 -5.66 0.53
C THR A 59 -1.49 -5.13 0.83
N LEU A 60 -1.27 -4.58 2.03
CA LEU A 60 0.02 -4.04 2.45
C LEU A 60 1.10 -5.12 2.49
N ALA A 61 0.80 -6.29 3.03
CA ALA A 61 1.74 -7.41 3.09
C ALA A 61 2.13 -7.92 1.69
N ASN A 62 1.21 -7.85 0.71
CA ASN A 62 1.46 -8.34 -0.65
C ASN A 62 2.30 -7.35 -1.49
N VAL A 63 1.93 -6.08 -1.52
CA VAL A 63 2.50 -5.11 -2.48
C VAL A 63 3.19 -3.92 -1.83
N GLY A 64 3.46 -3.97 -0.53
CA GLY A 64 4.11 -2.89 0.22
C GLY A 64 5.54 -2.54 -0.22
N GLY A 65 6.15 -3.34 -1.09
CA GLY A 65 7.50 -3.12 -1.62
C GLY A 65 7.58 -2.41 -2.97
N ILE A 66 6.46 -2.01 -3.57
CA ILE A 66 6.48 -1.31 -4.86
C ILE A 66 7.08 0.09 -4.68
N VAL A 67 8.19 0.35 -5.38
CA VAL A 67 8.86 1.64 -5.32
C VAL A 67 8.27 2.65 -6.30
N CYS A 68 8.32 3.93 -5.91
CA CYS A 68 7.97 5.07 -6.76
C CYS A 68 9.25 5.66 -7.37
N ASP A 69 9.32 5.69 -8.67
CA ASP A 69 10.44 6.21 -9.45
C ASP A 69 9.98 7.31 -10.43
N GLY A 70 9.03 8.13 -10.01
CA GLY A 70 8.44 9.23 -10.78
C GLY A 70 7.22 8.82 -11.59
N ALA A 71 6.46 9.83 -12.04
CA ALA A 71 5.25 9.65 -12.84
C ALA A 71 5.60 9.33 -14.30
N LYS A 72 5.22 8.15 -14.77
CA LYS A 72 5.52 7.66 -16.11
C LYS A 72 4.56 6.55 -16.55
N SER A 73 4.66 6.10 -17.80
CA SER A 73 3.76 5.09 -18.40
C SER A 73 3.70 3.78 -17.60
N SER A 74 4.82 3.35 -16.99
CA SER A 74 4.84 2.14 -16.15
C SER A 74 3.98 2.24 -14.88
N CYS A 75 3.56 3.45 -14.46
CA CYS A 75 2.62 3.61 -13.36
C CYS A 75 1.28 2.93 -13.63
N ALA A 76 0.84 2.83 -14.88
CA ALA A 76 -0.36 2.08 -15.23
C ALA A 76 -0.27 0.61 -14.80
N ALA A 77 0.89 -0.03 -15.03
CA ALA A 77 1.13 -1.41 -14.59
C ALA A 77 1.22 -1.52 -13.06
N LYS A 78 1.87 -0.56 -12.38
CA LYS A 78 1.93 -0.50 -10.90
C LYS A 78 0.54 -0.36 -10.29
N ILE A 79 -0.33 0.47 -10.88
CA ILE A 79 -1.73 0.63 -10.46
C ILE A 79 -2.48 -0.69 -10.65
N ALA A 80 -2.38 -1.31 -11.83
CA ALA A 80 -3.05 -2.58 -12.11
C ALA A 80 -2.60 -3.68 -11.14
N ALA A 81 -1.31 -3.82 -10.88
CA ALA A 81 -0.77 -4.79 -9.93
C ALA A 81 -1.28 -4.54 -8.50
N SER A 82 -1.29 -3.27 -8.06
CA SER A 82 -1.77 -2.91 -6.73
C SER A 82 -3.27 -3.15 -6.56
N VAL A 83 -4.07 -2.85 -7.59
CA VAL A 83 -5.52 -3.12 -7.58
C VAL A 83 -5.79 -4.62 -7.57
N ASN A 84 -5.05 -5.42 -8.35
CA ASN A 84 -5.18 -6.88 -8.31
C ASN A 84 -4.86 -7.44 -6.93
N ALA A 85 -3.81 -6.94 -6.26
CA ALA A 85 -3.49 -7.32 -4.89
C ALA A 85 -4.62 -6.98 -3.92
N ALA A 86 -5.24 -5.80 -4.06
CA ALA A 86 -6.35 -5.38 -3.23
C ALA A 86 -7.63 -6.21 -3.47
N LEU A 87 -7.89 -6.62 -4.71
CA LEU A 87 -8.99 -7.54 -5.03
C LEU A 87 -8.74 -8.93 -4.44
N LEU A 88 -7.53 -9.46 -4.57
CA LEU A 88 -7.15 -10.72 -3.92
C LEU A 88 -7.34 -10.63 -2.41
N ALA A 89 -6.86 -9.55 -1.80
CA ALA A 89 -7.01 -9.28 -0.37
C ALA A 89 -8.48 -9.21 0.06
N HIS A 90 -9.34 -8.60 -0.76
CA HIS A 90 -10.77 -8.57 -0.55
C HIS A 90 -11.38 -9.99 -0.51
N TYR A 91 -11.08 -10.83 -1.50
CA TYR A 91 -11.60 -12.20 -1.54
C TYR A 91 -11.07 -13.06 -0.40
N MET A 92 -9.80 -12.90 -0.03
CA MET A 92 -9.23 -13.54 1.15
C MET A 92 -9.99 -13.13 2.41
N SER A 93 -10.18 -11.84 2.60
CA SER A 93 -10.89 -11.27 3.75
C SER A 93 -12.32 -11.76 3.85
N MET A 94 -13.08 -11.76 2.76
CA MET A 94 -14.47 -12.25 2.74
C MET A 94 -14.59 -13.77 2.97
N SER A 95 -13.45 -14.48 2.92
CA SER A 95 -13.31 -15.90 3.28
C SER A 95 -12.64 -16.10 4.64
N ASP A 96 -12.62 -15.07 5.49
CA ASP A 96 -11.99 -15.04 6.82
C ASP A 96 -10.49 -15.37 6.83
N LYS A 97 -9.79 -15.10 5.71
CA LYS A 97 -8.35 -15.34 5.57
C LYS A 97 -7.55 -14.05 5.69
N GLN A 98 -6.47 -14.11 6.46
CA GLN A 98 -5.52 -13.01 6.67
C GLN A 98 -4.12 -13.58 6.91
N PHE A 99 -3.09 -12.84 6.48
CA PHE A 99 -1.72 -13.08 6.92
C PHE A 99 -1.63 -12.84 8.44
N GLN A 100 -0.84 -13.68 9.11
CA GLN A 100 -0.84 -13.73 10.58
C GLN A 100 0.15 -12.73 11.17
N ALA A 101 -0.13 -12.28 12.40
CA ALA A 101 0.80 -11.47 13.17
C ALA A 101 2.15 -12.20 13.32
N GLY A 102 3.24 -11.47 13.11
CA GLY A 102 4.59 -12.02 13.10
C GLY A 102 5.08 -12.52 11.73
N GLU A 103 4.23 -12.49 10.69
CA GLU A 103 4.63 -12.70 9.31
C GLU A 103 5.21 -11.39 8.73
N GLY A 104 6.50 -11.16 8.95
CA GLY A 104 7.18 -9.96 8.50
C GLY A 104 6.69 -8.70 9.23
N ILE A 105 6.06 -7.78 8.47
CA ILE A 105 5.56 -6.50 8.99
C ILE A 105 4.14 -6.57 9.55
N VAL A 106 3.49 -7.73 9.41
CA VAL A 106 2.08 -7.91 9.81
C VAL A 106 1.97 -8.00 11.33
N GLU A 107 1.04 -7.23 11.88
CA GLU A 107 0.69 -7.22 13.28
C GLU A 107 -0.76 -7.71 13.51
N GLN A 108 -1.11 -7.92 14.77
CA GLN A 108 -2.46 -8.37 15.15
C GLN A 108 -3.49 -7.30 14.79
N ASP A 109 -3.14 -6.03 14.95
CA ASP A 109 -3.98 -4.88 14.65
C ASP A 109 -3.59 -4.29 13.28
N VAL A 110 -4.59 -3.98 12.47
CA VAL A 110 -4.40 -3.31 11.18
C VAL A 110 -3.70 -1.95 11.34
N GLU A 111 -3.99 -1.23 12.41
CA GLU A 111 -3.36 0.06 12.71
C GLU A 111 -1.84 -0.08 12.90
N GLU A 112 -1.40 -1.10 13.63
CA GLU A 112 0.03 -1.36 13.84
C GLU A 112 0.71 -1.82 12.53
N THR A 113 0.02 -2.63 11.70
CA THR A 113 0.52 -2.99 10.37
C THR A 113 0.69 -1.74 9.48
N ILE A 114 -0.27 -0.81 9.51
CA ILE A 114 -0.18 0.46 8.78
C ILE A 114 1.00 1.30 9.29
N LYS A 115 1.21 1.37 10.60
CA LYS A 115 2.34 2.10 11.21
C LYS A 115 3.69 1.49 10.81
N ASN A 116 3.81 0.17 10.84
CA ASN A 116 5.03 -0.54 10.42
C ASN A 116 5.36 -0.23 8.96
N MET A 117 4.36 -0.31 8.08
CA MET A 117 4.53 0.06 6.67
C MET A 117 4.85 1.53 6.50
N GLY A 118 4.21 2.39 7.26
CA GLY A 118 4.48 3.83 7.28
C GLY A 118 5.92 4.14 7.71
N TYR A 119 6.43 3.45 8.72
CA TYR A 119 7.82 3.57 9.17
C TYR A 119 8.81 3.16 8.06
N ILE A 120 8.56 2.02 7.40
CA ILE A 120 9.37 1.57 6.26
C ILE A 120 9.35 2.61 5.15
N GLY A 121 8.17 3.11 4.78
CA GLY A 121 8.04 4.11 3.72
C GLY A 121 8.69 5.45 4.06
N ARG A 122 8.55 5.92 5.29
CA ARG A 122 9.05 7.24 5.71
C ARG A 122 10.53 7.25 6.08
N VAL A 123 10.98 6.20 6.79
CA VAL A 123 12.34 6.13 7.34
C VAL A 123 13.20 5.17 6.53
N GLY A 124 12.73 3.94 6.33
CA GLY A 124 13.49 2.90 5.64
C GLY A 124 13.76 3.24 4.18
N MET A 125 12.80 3.84 3.48
CA MET A 125 12.93 4.21 2.08
C MET A 125 13.55 5.60 1.82
N LYS A 126 14.04 6.28 2.85
CA LYS A 126 14.63 7.62 2.67
C LYS A 126 15.89 7.59 1.81
N SER A 127 16.80 6.64 2.06
CA SER A 127 17.98 6.44 1.21
C SER A 127 17.58 5.90 -0.17
N THR A 128 16.63 5.01 -0.24
CA THR A 128 16.09 4.47 -1.50
C THR A 128 15.58 5.59 -2.40
N ASP A 129 14.88 6.58 -1.85
CA ASP A 129 14.36 7.74 -2.59
C ASP A 129 15.51 8.57 -3.17
N GLN A 130 16.56 8.80 -2.39
CA GLN A 130 17.76 9.51 -2.84
C GLN A 130 18.49 8.76 -3.97
N GLU A 131 18.66 7.45 -3.83
CA GLU A 131 19.34 6.64 -4.84
C GLU A 131 18.52 6.50 -6.13
N ILE A 132 17.20 6.39 -6.03
CA ILE A 132 16.34 6.44 -7.23
C ILE A 132 16.53 7.78 -7.96
N LEU A 133 16.58 8.89 -7.23
CA LEU A 133 16.83 10.20 -7.83
C LEU A 133 18.21 10.25 -8.47
N ASN A 134 19.26 9.74 -7.81
CA ASN A 134 20.61 9.70 -8.38
C ASN A 134 20.65 8.90 -9.69
N VAL A 135 19.99 7.75 -9.75
CA VAL A 135 19.86 6.97 -11.00
C VAL A 135 19.14 7.78 -12.09
N MET A 136 18.04 8.48 -11.73
CA MET A 136 17.25 9.24 -12.71
C MET A 136 17.99 10.44 -13.31
N ILE A 137 18.98 10.98 -12.63
CA ILE A 137 19.79 12.14 -13.09
C ILE A 137 21.23 11.78 -13.47
N ASP A 138 21.48 10.49 -13.72
CA ASP A 138 22.80 9.94 -14.15
C ASP A 138 23.95 10.29 -13.17
N LYS A 139 23.66 10.34 -11.87
CA LYS A 139 24.65 10.57 -10.81
C LYS A 139 24.96 9.34 -9.97
N ALA A 140 24.26 8.23 -10.19
CA ALA A 140 24.52 6.98 -9.49
C ALA A 140 25.69 6.24 -10.14
N ASP A 141 26.65 5.80 -9.32
CA ASP A 141 27.69 4.86 -9.75
C ASP A 141 27.18 3.42 -9.58
N VAL A 142 26.39 2.97 -10.57
CA VAL A 142 25.77 1.64 -10.53
C VAL A 142 26.79 0.51 -10.75
N ASP A 143 27.93 0.78 -11.37
CA ASP A 143 28.97 -0.20 -11.64
C ASP A 143 29.77 -0.55 -10.37
N SER A 144 29.78 0.35 -9.37
CA SER A 144 30.41 0.09 -8.07
C SER A 144 29.70 -0.98 -7.23
N CYS A 145 28.51 -1.40 -7.65
CA CYS A 145 27.73 -2.45 -6.96
C CYS A 145 28.08 -3.87 -7.42
N LEU A 146 28.98 -4.01 -8.42
CA LEU A 146 29.46 -5.28 -8.96
C LEU A 146 30.84 -5.64 -8.43
#